data_3c7d373f53a62debfa6d350201622cd4
#
_entry.id   3c7d373f53a62debfa6d350201622cd4
#
_cell.length_a   1.000
_cell.length_b   1.000
_cell.length_c   1.000
_cell.angle_alpha   90.00
_cell.angle_beta   90.00
_cell.angle_gamma   90.00
#
_symmetry.space_group_name_H-M   'P 1'
#
loop_
_entity.id
_entity.type
_entity.pdbx_description
1 polymer ?
#
loop_
_entity_poly.entity_id
_entity_poly.type
_entity_poly.pdbx_seq_one_letter_code
_entity_poly.pdbx_strand_id
1 'polypeptide(L)'
;MLVTWLVQGLACATDIDGVVVGVADGDTLTVLSGGGQFKVRMVEIDAPEKAQPYGQRARTSLADLCFRRPVHVVDKGQDRYGRTLGRVWCAGVDANKEQVRRGMAWVYERYVTDRGLYKVQGQAQGRHLGLWADPSPIPPWDWRNGSR
;
A
#
# COMPACT_ATOMS: atom_id res chain seq x y z
N MET A 1 -31.14 37.10 -18.44
CA MET A 1 -30.20 35.99 -18.75
C MET A 1 -29.33 35.78 -17.51
N LEU A 2 -29.70 34.83 -16.65
CA LEU A 2 -28.95 34.51 -15.42
C LEU A 2 -27.89 33.43 -15.76
N VAL A 3 -26.63 33.80 -15.69
CA VAL A 3 -25.50 32.85 -15.85
C VAL A 3 -25.23 32.27 -14.48
N THR A 4 -25.66 31.00 -14.28
CA THR A 4 -25.36 30.23 -13.08
C THR A 4 -23.94 29.66 -13.20
N TRP A 5 -23.01 30.20 -12.42
CA TRP A 5 -21.67 29.61 -12.28
C TRP A 5 -21.76 28.35 -11.41
N LEU A 6 -21.60 27.19 -12.03
CA LEU A 6 -21.35 25.95 -11.32
C LEU A 6 -19.92 26.01 -10.73
N VAL A 7 -19.83 26.26 -9.45
CA VAL A 7 -18.58 26.05 -8.70
C VAL A 7 -18.43 24.53 -8.53
N GLN A 8 -17.64 23.91 -9.40
CA GLN A 8 -17.16 22.56 -9.16
C GLN A 8 -16.17 22.65 -8.00
N GLY A 9 -16.61 22.25 -6.82
CA GLY A 9 -15.74 22.08 -5.67
C GLY A 9 -14.72 20.99 -6.01
N LEU A 10 -13.46 21.36 -6.15
CA LEU A 10 -12.33 20.43 -6.12
C LEU A 10 -12.42 19.71 -4.78
N ALA A 11 -12.78 18.42 -4.81
CA ALA A 11 -12.66 17.56 -3.65
C ALA A 11 -11.16 17.45 -3.34
N CYS A 12 -10.71 18.24 -2.38
CA CYS A 12 -9.36 18.17 -1.86
C CYS A 12 -9.22 16.80 -1.18
N ALA A 13 -8.29 15.97 -1.62
CA ALA A 13 -7.95 14.75 -0.92
C ALA A 13 -7.58 15.13 0.53
N THR A 14 -8.28 14.53 1.51
CA THR A 14 -8.07 14.83 2.93
C THR A 14 -7.36 13.66 3.57
N ASP A 15 -6.23 13.92 4.21
CA ASP A 15 -5.49 12.90 4.96
C ASP A 15 -6.39 12.27 6.02
N ILE A 16 -6.17 10.98 6.30
CA ILE A 16 -6.99 10.19 7.20
C ILE A 16 -6.15 9.79 8.41
N ASP A 17 -6.61 10.20 9.60
CA ASP A 17 -6.08 9.75 10.87
C ASP A 17 -7.05 8.78 11.51
N GLY A 18 -6.53 7.66 12.03
CA GLY A 18 -7.37 6.64 12.63
C GLY A 18 -6.59 5.49 13.24
N VAL A 19 -7.22 4.34 13.28
CA VAL A 19 -6.65 3.08 13.79
C VAL A 19 -6.87 1.99 12.74
N VAL A 20 -5.86 1.16 12.51
CA VAL A 20 -5.97 0.01 11.61
C VAL A 20 -6.78 -1.09 12.29
N VAL A 21 -7.91 -1.45 11.71
CA VAL A 21 -8.83 -2.49 12.21
C VAL A 21 -8.84 -3.76 11.37
N GLY A 22 -8.15 -3.77 10.24
CA GLY A 22 -8.04 -4.94 9.38
C GLY A 22 -6.85 -4.86 8.42
N VAL A 23 -6.31 -6.01 8.07
CA VAL A 23 -5.26 -6.16 7.04
C VAL A 23 -5.69 -7.27 6.10
N ALA A 24 -5.95 -6.91 4.85
CA ALA A 24 -6.44 -7.85 3.83
C ALA A 24 -5.29 -8.66 3.20
N ASP A 25 -4.21 -7.98 2.85
CA ASP A 25 -2.99 -8.54 2.25
C ASP A 25 -1.79 -7.63 2.55
N GLY A 26 -0.67 -7.83 1.85
CA GLY A 26 0.58 -7.12 2.14
C GLY A 26 0.61 -5.63 1.79
N ASP A 27 -0.43 -5.09 1.15
CA ASP A 27 -0.52 -3.69 0.73
C ASP A 27 -1.93 -3.09 0.83
N THR A 28 -2.84 -3.76 1.51
CA THR A 28 -4.22 -3.30 1.68
C THR A 28 -4.69 -3.48 3.12
N LEU A 29 -5.17 -2.40 3.71
CA LEU A 29 -5.63 -2.38 5.10
C LEU A 29 -6.96 -1.61 5.23
N THR A 30 -7.61 -1.76 6.38
CA THR A 30 -8.83 -1.04 6.73
C THR A 30 -8.56 -0.13 7.91
N VAL A 31 -8.89 1.15 7.76
CA VAL A 31 -8.74 2.21 8.77
C VAL A 31 -10.10 2.59 9.32
N LEU A 32 -10.22 2.62 10.63
CA LEU A 32 -11.36 3.21 11.34
C LEU A 32 -11.01 4.66 11.66
N SER A 33 -11.80 5.60 11.16
CA SER A 33 -11.64 7.04 11.37
C SER A 33 -12.99 7.74 11.40
N GLY A 34 -13.24 8.58 12.39
CA GLY A 34 -14.48 9.37 12.48
C GLY A 34 -15.76 8.53 12.47
N GLY A 35 -15.74 7.31 13.00
CA GLY A 35 -16.90 6.40 13.00
C GLY A 35 -17.15 5.66 11.67
N GLY A 36 -16.32 5.90 10.63
CA GLY A 36 -16.37 5.23 9.34
C GLY A 36 -15.15 4.33 9.10
N GLN A 37 -15.29 3.35 8.22
CA GLN A 37 -14.20 2.47 7.80
C GLN A 37 -13.79 2.80 6.37
N PHE A 38 -12.48 2.92 6.15
CA PHE A 38 -11.86 3.20 4.87
C PHE A 38 -10.96 2.03 4.46
N LYS A 39 -11.20 1.45 3.29
CA LYS A 39 -10.27 0.50 2.70
C LYS A 39 -9.17 1.28 1.99
N VAL A 40 -7.93 1.07 2.40
CA VAL A 40 -6.76 1.78 1.89
C VAL A 40 -5.86 0.81 1.13
N ARG A 41 -5.58 1.14 -0.15
CA ARG A 41 -4.57 0.49 -0.97
C ARG A 41 -3.30 1.34 -0.92
N MET A 42 -2.22 0.75 -0.43
CA MET A 42 -0.94 1.44 -0.30
C MET A 42 -0.35 1.71 -1.69
N VAL A 43 0.00 2.97 -1.95
CA VAL A 43 0.54 3.42 -3.25
C VAL A 43 2.00 3.03 -3.42
N GLU A 44 2.47 3.07 -4.67
CA GLU A 44 3.88 2.92 -5.08
C GLU A 44 4.48 1.54 -4.84
N ILE A 45 3.76 0.64 -4.18
CA ILE A 45 4.19 -0.74 -3.91
C ILE A 45 3.13 -1.73 -4.38
N ASP A 46 3.55 -2.97 -4.60
CA ASP A 46 2.67 -4.09 -4.93
C ASP A 46 3.18 -5.33 -4.19
N ALA A 47 2.36 -5.83 -3.29
CA ALA A 47 2.68 -7.00 -2.49
C ALA A 47 2.21 -8.28 -3.18
N PRO A 48 2.85 -9.44 -2.91
CA PRO A 48 2.38 -10.72 -3.41
C PRO A 48 0.89 -10.94 -3.07
N GLU A 49 0.14 -11.45 -4.04
CA GLU A 49 -1.26 -11.78 -3.87
C GLU A 49 -1.46 -12.84 -2.78
N LYS A 50 -2.64 -12.89 -2.19
CA LYS A 50 -2.94 -13.78 -1.05
C LYS A 50 -2.56 -15.24 -1.30
N ALA A 51 -2.77 -15.75 -2.52
CA ALA A 51 -2.46 -17.11 -2.92
C ALA A 51 -1.07 -17.26 -3.56
N GLN A 52 -0.36 -16.16 -3.76
CA GLN A 52 0.99 -16.17 -4.31
C GLN A 52 2.01 -16.55 -3.24
N PRO A 53 3.16 -17.17 -3.60
CA PRO A 53 4.27 -17.32 -2.68
C PRO A 53 4.62 -16.01 -1.98
N TYR A 54 4.85 -16.05 -0.68
CA TYR A 54 5.05 -14.90 0.22
C TYR A 54 3.82 -14.00 0.47
N GLY A 55 2.66 -14.27 -0.13
CA GLY A 55 1.44 -13.48 0.10
C GLY A 55 1.00 -13.43 1.56
N GLN A 56 1.00 -14.57 2.25
CA GLN A 56 0.64 -14.63 3.68
C GLN A 56 1.71 -13.97 4.56
N ARG A 57 2.98 -14.10 4.23
CA ARG A 57 4.09 -13.42 4.95
C ARG A 57 4.01 -11.91 4.78
N ALA A 58 3.69 -11.42 3.59
CA ALA A 58 3.51 -10.00 3.33
C ALA A 58 2.33 -9.44 4.14
N ARG A 59 1.22 -10.17 4.20
CA ARG A 59 0.07 -9.82 5.04
C ARG A 59 0.43 -9.78 6.52
N THR A 60 1.11 -10.80 7.03
CA THR A 60 1.55 -10.86 8.43
C THR A 60 2.51 -9.71 8.76
N SER A 61 3.46 -9.41 7.87
CA SER A 61 4.38 -8.28 8.03
C SER A 61 3.65 -6.95 8.16
N LEU A 62 2.66 -6.70 7.31
CA LEU A 62 1.86 -5.47 7.40
C LEU A 62 0.99 -5.45 8.67
N ALA A 63 0.44 -6.59 9.08
CA ALA A 63 -0.30 -6.68 10.33
C ALA A 63 0.59 -6.38 11.55
N ASP A 64 1.81 -6.89 11.59
CA ASP A 64 2.78 -6.61 12.66
C ASP A 64 3.15 -5.11 12.74
N LEU A 65 3.18 -4.45 11.58
CA LEU A 65 3.45 -3.01 11.51
C LEU A 65 2.27 -2.14 11.96
N CYS A 66 1.07 -2.53 11.57
CA CYS A 66 -0.06 -1.59 11.51
C CYS A 66 -1.28 -2.02 12.32
N PHE A 67 -1.53 -3.32 12.51
CA PHE A 67 -2.79 -3.79 13.10
C PHE A 67 -2.98 -3.26 14.53
N ARG A 68 -4.14 -2.66 14.79
CA ARG A 68 -4.50 -2.01 16.06
C ARG A 68 -3.57 -0.85 16.47
N ARG A 69 -2.86 -0.26 15.50
CA ARG A 69 -2.01 0.89 15.76
C ARG A 69 -2.60 2.18 15.19
N PRO A 70 -2.23 3.34 15.74
CA PRO A 70 -2.53 4.62 15.14
C PRO A 70 -1.95 4.69 13.73
N VAL A 71 -2.72 5.23 12.80
CA VAL A 71 -2.34 5.35 11.40
C VAL A 71 -2.63 6.75 10.89
N HIS A 72 -1.69 7.26 10.09
CA HIS A 72 -1.87 8.45 9.26
C HIS A 72 -1.76 8.04 7.79
N VAL A 73 -2.76 8.36 6.99
CA VAL A 73 -2.81 8.07 5.56
C VAL A 73 -2.77 9.38 4.80
N VAL A 74 -1.71 9.58 4.03
CA VAL A 74 -1.63 10.68 3.06
C VAL A 74 -2.46 10.26 1.85
N ASP A 75 -3.63 10.88 1.69
CA ASP A 75 -4.60 10.54 0.65
C ASP A 75 -4.11 11.00 -0.72
N LYS A 76 -4.04 10.08 -1.66
CA LYS A 76 -3.64 10.29 -3.07
C LYS A 76 -4.81 10.12 -4.04
N GLY A 77 -6.04 10.03 -3.54
CA GLY A 77 -7.24 9.82 -4.32
C GLY A 77 -7.84 8.44 -4.13
N GLN A 78 -8.78 8.08 -5.01
CA GLN A 78 -9.46 6.79 -4.97
C GLN A 78 -9.22 6.02 -6.26
N ASP A 79 -9.21 4.68 -6.14
CA ASP A 79 -9.23 3.82 -7.32
C ASP A 79 -10.69 3.56 -7.79
N ARG A 80 -10.79 2.87 -8.93
CA ARG A 80 -12.11 2.52 -9.51
C ARG A 80 -12.96 1.59 -8.63
N TYR A 81 -12.37 0.99 -7.60
CA TYR A 81 -13.07 0.10 -6.66
C TYR A 81 -13.48 0.81 -5.37
N GLY A 82 -13.29 2.13 -5.28
CA GLY A 82 -13.62 2.93 -4.10
C GLY A 82 -12.62 2.82 -2.95
N ARG A 83 -11.45 2.21 -3.17
CA ARG A 83 -10.39 2.20 -2.16
C ARG A 83 -9.65 3.53 -2.16
N THR A 84 -9.33 4.03 -0.98
CA THR A 84 -8.40 5.17 -0.86
C THR A 84 -7.00 4.72 -1.25
N LEU A 85 -6.38 5.45 -2.17
CA LEU A 85 -4.97 5.28 -2.49
C LEU A 85 -4.14 6.11 -1.53
N GLY A 86 -3.20 5.53 -0.80
CA GLY A 86 -2.49 6.28 0.24
C GLY A 86 -1.07 5.84 0.53
N ARG A 87 -0.25 6.81 0.96
CA ARG A 87 0.98 6.54 1.69
C ARG A 87 0.64 6.40 3.16
N VAL A 88 1.07 5.32 3.78
CA VAL A 88 0.58 4.89 5.10
C VAL A 88 1.69 4.96 6.13
N TRP A 89 1.42 5.61 7.24
CA TRP A 89 2.32 5.73 8.39
C TRP A 89 1.66 5.08 9.60
N CYS A 90 2.20 3.97 10.08
CA CYS A 90 1.69 3.25 11.24
C CYS A 90 2.58 3.53 12.44
N ALA A 91 2.02 4.15 13.49
CA ALA A 91 2.76 4.57 14.68
C ALA A 91 4.07 5.31 14.32
N GLY A 92 4.03 6.19 13.33
CA GLY A 92 5.16 6.97 12.84
C GLY A 92 6.11 6.26 11.88
N VAL A 93 5.85 5.00 11.54
CA VAL A 93 6.66 4.22 10.58
C VAL A 93 6.02 4.26 9.20
N ASP A 94 6.77 4.62 8.18
CA ASP A 94 6.37 4.54 6.78
C ASP A 94 6.20 3.07 6.36
N ALA A 95 4.96 2.59 6.38
CA ALA A 95 4.63 1.20 6.13
C ALA A 95 4.88 0.78 4.67
N ASN A 96 4.71 1.71 3.71
CA ASN A 96 5.02 1.45 2.30
C ASN A 96 6.51 1.12 2.14
N LYS A 97 7.37 1.97 2.66
CA LYS A 97 8.82 1.78 2.61
C LYS A 97 9.28 0.56 3.40
N GLU A 98 8.67 0.34 4.57
CA GLU A 98 9.03 -0.77 5.45
C GLU A 98 8.70 -2.13 4.83
N GLN A 99 7.57 -2.27 4.13
CA GLN A 99 7.23 -3.49 3.38
C GLN A 99 8.26 -3.79 2.28
N VAL A 100 8.73 -2.77 1.56
CA VAL A 100 9.81 -2.91 0.57
C VAL A 100 11.12 -3.29 1.26
N ARG A 101 11.46 -2.64 2.37
CA ARG A 101 12.68 -2.92 3.13
C ARG A 101 12.75 -4.35 3.65
N ARG A 102 11.62 -4.90 4.07
CA ARG A 102 11.50 -6.29 4.56
C ARG A 102 11.47 -7.32 3.44
N GLY A 103 11.43 -6.91 2.18
CA GLY A 103 11.25 -7.82 1.06
C GLY A 103 9.83 -8.42 1.01
N MET A 104 8.82 -7.66 1.41
CA MET A 104 7.41 -8.09 1.43
C MET A 104 6.55 -7.41 0.38
N ALA A 105 7.14 -6.49 -0.40
CA ALA A 105 6.50 -5.86 -1.53
C ALA A 105 7.55 -5.43 -2.58
N TRP A 106 7.09 -5.37 -3.82
CA TRP A 106 7.82 -4.78 -4.94
C TRP A 106 7.54 -3.29 -5.02
N VAL A 107 8.50 -2.51 -5.51
CA VAL A 107 8.22 -1.16 -6.00
C VAL A 107 7.36 -1.28 -7.25
N TYR A 108 6.21 -0.60 -7.28
CA TYR A 108 5.31 -0.65 -8.42
C TYR A 108 5.67 0.45 -9.41
N GLU A 109 6.51 0.10 -10.38
CA GLU A 109 7.12 1.02 -11.34
C GLU A 109 6.11 1.96 -12.03
N ARG A 110 4.93 1.43 -12.38
CA ARG A 110 3.90 2.19 -13.08
C ARG A 110 3.41 3.42 -12.32
N TYR A 111 3.47 3.40 -10.99
CA TYR A 111 2.88 4.44 -10.13
C TYR A 111 3.87 5.04 -9.12
N VAL A 112 5.14 4.65 -9.18
CA VAL A 112 6.14 5.14 -8.22
C VAL A 112 6.48 6.61 -8.50
N THR A 113 6.45 7.42 -7.45
CA THR A 113 6.91 8.81 -7.44
C THR A 113 8.13 8.99 -6.53
N ASP A 114 8.18 8.26 -5.41
CA ASP A 114 9.35 8.19 -4.53
C ASP A 114 10.39 7.21 -5.08
N ARG A 115 11.30 7.71 -5.88
CA ARG A 115 12.36 6.89 -6.48
C ARG A 115 13.37 6.33 -5.47
N GLY A 116 13.39 6.85 -4.24
CA GLY A 116 14.18 6.30 -3.14
C GLY A 116 13.78 4.88 -2.76
N LEU A 117 12.56 4.45 -3.08
CA LEU A 117 12.09 3.08 -2.86
C LEU A 117 12.90 2.05 -3.65
N TYR A 118 13.44 2.40 -4.82
CA TYR A 118 14.30 1.48 -5.60
C TYR A 118 15.60 1.14 -4.88
N LYS A 119 16.19 2.12 -4.18
CA LYS A 119 17.38 1.87 -3.35
C LYS A 119 17.04 0.88 -2.23
N VAL A 120 15.91 1.08 -1.58
CA VAL A 120 15.44 0.19 -0.49
C VAL A 120 15.19 -1.22 -1.01
N GLN A 121 14.53 -1.34 -2.16
CA GLN A 121 14.32 -2.64 -2.82
C GLN A 121 15.65 -3.31 -3.18
N GLY A 122 16.58 -2.59 -3.77
CA GLY A 122 17.91 -3.12 -4.12
C GLY A 122 18.67 -3.63 -2.90
N GLN A 123 18.55 -2.97 -1.76
CA GLN A 123 19.13 -3.43 -0.49
C GLN A 123 18.49 -4.74 0.00
N ALA A 124 17.16 -4.86 -0.09
CA ALA A 124 16.45 -6.09 0.26
C ALA A 124 16.82 -7.24 -0.68
N GLN A 125 16.93 -6.97 -1.98
CA GLN A 125 17.39 -7.93 -2.99
C GLN A 125 18.81 -8.43 -2.69
N GLY A 126 19.74 -7.53 -2.42
CA GLY A 126 21.14 -7.88 -2.13
C GLY A 126 21.31 -8.72 -0.86
N ARG A 127 20.37 -8.61 0.07
CA ARG A 127 20.34 -9.38 1.33
C ARG A 127 19.44 -10.61 1.26
N HIS A 128 18.82 -10.89 0.12
CA HIS A 128 17.86 -12.00 -0.06
C HIS A 128 16.73 -12.01 0.98
N LEU A 129 16.22 -10.83 1.36
CA LEU A 129 15.17 -10.69 2.36
C LEU A 129 13.79 -11.02 1.77
N GLY A 130 12.96 -11.70 2.57
CA GLY A 130 11.59 -12.00 2.22
C GLY A 130 11.47 -12.73 0.88
N LEU A 131 10.66 -12.20 -0.03
CA LEU A 131 10.43 -12.75 -1.36
C LEU A 131 11.71 -12.86 -2.22
N TRP A 132 12.74 -12.08 -1.90
CA TRP A 132 14.02 -12.10 -2.59
C TRP A 132 14.91 -13.31 -2.22
N ALA A 133 14.49 -14.13 -1.26
CA ALA A 133 15.09 -15.43 -1.00
C ALA A 133 14.71 -16.47 -2.07
N ASP A 134 13.61 -16.23 -2.80
CA ASP A 134 13.26 -17.01 -3.97
C ASP A 134 14.21 -16.67 -5.13
N PRO A 135 14.85 -17.65 -5.78
CA PRO A 135 15.74 -17.39 -6.92
C PRO A 135 15.02 -16.82 -8.15
N SER A 136 13.72 -17.00 -8.26
CA SER A 136 12.90 -16.56 -9.39
C SER A 136 11.57 -15.95 -8.92
N PRO A 137 11.60 -14.86 -8.13
CA PRO A 137 10.38 -14.28 -7.61
C PRO A 137 9.53 -13.69 -8.75
N ILE A 138 8.22 -13.96 -8.71
CA ILE A 138 7.26 -13.47 -9.70
C ILE A 138 6.63 -12.18 -9.19
N PRO A 139 6.69 -11.06 -9.94
CA PRO A 139 5.99 -9.85 -9.56
C PRO A 139 4.47 -10.06 -9.47
N PRO A 140 3.76 -9.36 -8.55
CA PRO A 140 2.32 -9.54 -8.39
C PRO A 140 1.51 -9.25 -9.66
N TRP A 141 1.92 -8.27 -10.45
CA TRP A 141 1.26 -7.95 -11.72
C TRP A 141 1.39 -9.06 -12.77
N ASP A 142 2.51 -9.78 -12.80
CA ASP A 142 2.70 -10.93 -13.68
C ASP A 142 1.91 -12.13 -13.16
N TRP A 143 1.88 -12.34 -11.84
CA TRP A 143 1.05 -13.37 -11.22
C TRP A 143 -0.43 -13.21 -11.57
N ARG A 144 -0.97 -11.98 -11.50
CA ARG A 144 -2.34 -11.68 -11.90
C ARG A 144 -2.61 -11.96 -13.38
N ASN A 145 -1.58 -11.82 -14.21
CA ASN A 145 -1.65 -12.10 -15.66
C ASN A 145 -1.38 -13.58 -16.01
N GLY A 146 -1.28 -14.47 -15.02
CA GLY A 146 -1.18 -15.91 -15.22
C GLY A 146 0.21 -16.52 -15.18
N SER A 147 1.27 -15.74 -14.90
CA SER A 147 2.61 -16.27 -14.62
C SER A 147 2.63 -16.99 -13.26
N ARG A 148 3.01 -18.28 -13.24
CA ARG A 148 3.05 -19.11 -12.03
C ARG A 148 4.25 -20.04 -12.04
#